data_130411d31b76a0af6c2d5737bbace6df
#
_entry.id   130411d31b76a0af6c2d5737bbace6df
#
_cell.length_a   1.000
_cell.length_b   1.000
_cell.length_c   1.000
_cell.angle_alpha   90.00
_cell.angle_beta   90.00
_cell.angle_gamma   90.00
#
_symmetry.space_group_name_H-M   'P 1'
#
loop_
_entity.id
_entity.type
_entity.pdbx_description
1 polymer ?
#
loop_
_entity_poly.entity_id
_entity_poly.type
_entity_poly.pdbx_seq_one_letter_code
_entity_poly.pdbx_strand_id
1 'polypeptide(L)'
;MENSSSRRKMLKQVAAASLAATAFPSINALASSNMEENTKLKGKINHSVCQWTYSYLPLEELCVLVKKLGLNAIDLIAPKDWPTLQKHGITCSMCYTAGKISLTEGWNRPDLHPQLIAEFTEAIPLVAQAGYKNLICFSGNRKGMDDTTGLKNCVAGLKQIMPLAEKHGVIIQMELFNSKIDHKDYMADKSAWAVELCKQLGSPNFKLLYDIYHMQINEGDVIRTIKENHQYFGHYHTAGVPGRHEIDESQELYYPAIMRAIVETGYKGYVAQEYIPTGKTDKEKVAALKKAISICDV
;
A
#
# COMPACT_ATOMS: atom_id res chain seq x y z
N MET A 1 -60.60 31.27 -13.59
CA MET A 1 -59.72 32.16 -14.36
C MET A 1 -58.51 32.45 -13.48
N GLU A 2 -57.32 32.54 -14.04
CA GLU A 2 -55.99 32.73 -13.36
C GLU A 2 -55.37 31.42 -12.82
N ASN A 3 -54.21 30.96 -13.15
CA ASN A 3 -53.08 31.57 -13.82
C ASN A 3 -52.19 30.45 -14.41
N SER A 4 -52.19 30.27 -15.72
CA SER A 4 -51.32 29.26 -16.40
C SER A 4 -50.00 29.86 -16.95
N SER A 5 -49.61 31.06 -16.51
CA SER A 5 -48.44 31.77 -17.06
C SER A 5 -47.15 31.67 -16.22
N SER A 6 -47.22 31.11 -15.01
CA SER A 6 -46.09 31.08 -14.11
C SER A 6 -45.16 29.86 -14.33
N ARG A 7 -45.67 28.73 -14.83
CA ARG A 7 -44.87 27.52 -15.05
C ARG A 7 -44.01 27.53 -16.32
N ARG A 8 -44.36 28.34 -17.32
CA ARG A 8 -43.58 28.48 -18.56
C ARG A 8 -42.40 29.46 -18.45
N LYS A 9 -42.39 30.39 -17.49
CA LYS A 9 -41.24 31.26 -17.21
C LYS A 9 -40.17 30.58 -16.36
N MET A 10 -40.54 29.65 -15.50
CA MET A 10 -39.58 28.88 -14.67
C MET A 10 -38.79 27.85 -15.46
N LEU A 11 -39.36 27.29 -16.54
CA LEU A 11 -38.70 26.32 -17.41
C LEU A 11 -37.71 26.91 -18.44
N LYS A 12 -37.71 28.23 -18.61
CA LYS A 12 -36.74 28.92 -19.49
C LYS A 12 -35.55 29.52 -18.75
N GLN A 13 -35.54 29.52 -17.42
CA GLN A 13 -34.39 29.96 -16.61
C GLN A 13 -33.50 28.81 -16.11
N VAL A 14 -33.90 27.54 -16.29
CA VAL A 14 -33.11 26.36 -15.93
C VAL A 14 -32.24 25.84 -17.08
N ALA A 15 -32.40 26.38 -18.29
CA ALA A 15 -31.66 25.96 -19.48
C ALA A 15 -30.39 26.81 -19.79
N ALA A 16 -30.00 27.73 -18.90
CA ALA A 16 -28.82 28.59 -19.10
C ALA A 16 -27.77 28.51 -17.97
N ALA A 17 -27.87 27.50 -17.11
CA ALA A 17 -26.86 27.22 -16.09
C ALA A 17 -26.23 25.82 -16.33
N SER A 18 -25.65 25.63 -17.52
CA SER A 18 -24.93 24.41 -17.87
C SER A 18 -23.57 24.77 -18.42
N LEU A 19 -22.58 24.06 -17.91
CA LEU A 19 -21.17 24.00 -18.34
C LEU A 19 -20.31 25.21 -17.90
N ALA A 20 -20.22 25.45 -16.60
CA ALA A 20 -18.92 25.70 -16.04
C ALA A 20 -18.28 24.32 -15.81
N ALA A 21 -17.67 23.74 -16.83
CA ALA A 21 -16.66 22.72 -16.67
C ALA A 21 -15.58 23.34 -15.78
N THR A 22 -15.55 23.00 -14.50
CA THR A 22 -14.38 23.22 -13.65
C THR A 22 -13.26 22.41 -14.30
N ALA A 23 -12.50 23.07 -15.16
CA ALA A 23 -11.24 22.54 -15.65
C ALA A 23 -10.36 22.38 -14.42
N PHE A 24 -10.28 21.16 -13.89
CA PHE A 24 -9.20 20.80 -12.98
C PHE A 24 -7.91 21.10 -13.74
N PRO A 25 -6.99 21.89 -13.18
CA PRO A 25 -5.71 22.11 -13.84
C PRO A 25 -5.07 20.75 -14.01
N SER A 26 -4.84 20.34 -15.26
CA SER A 26 -4.08 19.12 -15.57
C SER A 26 -2.73 19.20 -14.88
N ILE A 27 -2.17 18.06 -14.45
CA ILE A 27 -0.80 17.96 -13.87
C ILE A 27 0.24 18.64 -14.76
N ASN A 28 0.00 18.79 -16.08
CA ASN A 28 0.84 19.62 -16.92
C ASN A 28 0.90 21.08 -16.45
N ALA A 29 -0.13 21.62 -15.82
CA ALA A 29 -0.10 22.96 -15.20
C ALA A 29 0.60 22.95 -13.83
N LEU A 30 0.48 21.86 -13.05
CA LEU A 30 1.24 21.64 -11.81
C LEU A 30 2.73 21.34 -12.11
N ALA A 31 3.01 20.70 -13.24
CA ALA A 31 4.35 20.33 -13.68
C ALA A 31 5.15 21.49 -14.30
N SER A 32 4.49 22.57 -14.74
CA SER A 32 5.14 23.75 -15.32
C SER A 32 5.47 24.84 -14.30
N SER A 33 5.02 24.75 -13.05
CA SER A 33 5.42 25.66 -11.99
C SER A 33 6.70 25.16 -11.32
N ASN A 34 7.88 25.58 -11.78
CA ASN A 34 9.19 25.49 -11.12
C ASN A 34 9.37 24.29 -10.15
N MET A 35 9.14 23.06 -10.62
CA MET A 35 9.71 21.88 -9.97
C MET A 35 11.13 21.75 -10.51
N GLU A 36 12.08 22.30 -9.75
CA GLU A 36 13.50 22.07 -9.95
C GLU A 36 13.78 20.58 -10.16
N GLU A 37 14.76 20.33 -11.03
CA GLU A 37 15.33 19.09 -11.53
C GLU A 37 15.09 17.82 -10.71
N ASN A 38 14.95 16.69 -11.43
CA ASN A 38 14.94 15.32 -10.92
C ASN A 38 15.80 15.18 -9.67
N THR A 39 15.18 15.02 -8.53
CA THR A 39 15.90 14.74 -7.29
C THR A 39 16.64 13.42 -7.51
N LYS A 40 17.96 13.47 -7.70
CA LYS A 40 18.76 12.26 -7.88
C LYS A 40 18.77 11.50 -6.58
N LEU A 41 18.01 10.41 -6.53
CA LEU A 41 17.96 9.51 -5.38
C LEU A 41 19.32 8.81 -5.19
N LYS A 42 19.68 8.51 -3.94
CA LYS A 42 20.94 7.82 -3.58
C LYS A 42 20.99 6.37 -4.05
N GLY A 43 19.82 5.77 -4.33
CA GLY A 43 19.69 4.43 -4.88
C GLY A 43 19.94 3.28 -3.90
N LYS A 44 19.99 3.56 -2.60
CA LYS A 44 20.09 2.52 -1.58
C LYS A 44 18.74 1.95 -1.17
N ILE A 45 17.68 2.75 -1.30
CA ILE A 45 16.29 2.39 -1.06
C ILE A 45 15.54 2.44 -2.40
N ASN A 46 14.79 1.40 -2.71
CA ASN A 46 13.81 1.43 -3.81
C ASN A 46 12.51 1.99 -3.26
N HIS A 47 12.24 3.25 -3.57
CA HIS A 47 11.03 3.92 -3.10
C HIS A 47 9.81 3.58 -3.95
N SER A 48 8.65 3.50 -3.32
CA SER A 48 7.34 3.34 -3.93
C SER A 48 6.32 4.24 -3.23
N VAL A 49 5.10 4.30 -3.73
CA VAL A 49 3.97 5.03 -3.12
C VAL A 49 2.69 4.21 -3.27
N CYS A 50 1.90 4.14 -2.21
CA CYS A 50 0.62 3.46 -2.24
C CYS A 50 -0.42 4.27 -3.01
N GLN A 51 -1.02 3.66 -4.02
CA GLN A 51 -1.98 4.32 -4.91
C GLN A 51 -3.18 4.88 -4.14
N TRP A 52 -3.71 4.17 -3.16
CA TRP A 52 -4.92 4.56 -2.46
C TRP A 52 -4.80 5.89 -1.70
N THR A 53 -3.59 6.23 -1.21
CA THR A 53 -3.33 7.52 -0.52
C THR A 53 -3.29 8.70 -1.50
N TYR A 54 -3.18 8.43 -2.79
CA TYR A 54 -3.19 9.39 -3.90
C TYR A 54 -4.36 9.15 -4.87
N SER A 55 -5.44 8.49 -4.40
CA SER A 55 -6.61 8.16 -5.22
C SER A 55 -7.39 9.36 -5.76
N TYR A 56 -7.09 10.57 -5.30
CA TYR A 56 -7.59 11.82 -5.88
C TYR A 56 -6.96 12.15 -7.25
N LEU A 57 -5.83 11.50 -7.60
CA LEU A 57 -5.22 11.59 -8.92
C LEU A 57 -5.64 10.40 -9.79
N PRO A 58 -5.95 10.61 -11.08
CA PRO A 58 -6.00 9.52 -12.04
C PRO A 58 -4.68 8.72 -12.04
N LEU A 59 -4.74 7.40 -12.18
CA LEU A 59 -3.54 6.56 -12.13
C LEU A 59 -2.47 6.93 -13.17
N GLU A 60 -2.88 7.34 -14.37
CA GLU A 60 -1.98 7.87 -15.41
C GLU A 60 -1.16 9.07 -14.89
N GLU A 61 -1.80 9.98 -14.17
CA GLU A 61 -1.15 11.16 -13.60
C GLU A 61 -0.23 10.80 -12.44
N LEU A 62 -0.63 9.84 -11.61
CA LEU A 62 0.23 9.31 -10.56
C LEU A 62 1.50 8.64 -11.16
N CYS A 63 1.37 7.89 -12.25
CA CYS A 63 2.52 7.32 -12.96
C CYS A 63 3.51 8.40 -13.44
N VAL A 64 2.99 9.50 -14.01
CA VAL A 64 3.83 10.63 -14.44
C VAL A 64 4.50 11.29 -13.24
N LEU A 65 3.76 11.49 -12.14
CA LEU A 65 4.29 12.11 -10.91
C LEU A 65 5.43 11.27 -10.31
N VAL A 66 5.24 9.97 -10.11
CA VAL A 66 6.26 9.13 -9.49
C VAL A 66 7.55 9.08 -10.33
N LYS A 67 7.43 9.07 -11.65
CA LYS A 67 8.62 9.18 -12.54
C LYS A 67 9.36 10.50 -12.37
N LYS A 68 8.64 11.63 -12.26
CA LYS A 68 9.25 12.94 -12.01
C LYS A 68 9.98 13.01 -10.67
N LEU A 69 9.49 12.27 -9.68
CA LEU A 69 10.14 12.13 -8.36
C LEU A 69 11.32 11.14 -8.36
N GLY A 70 11.63 10.52 -9.51
CA GLY A 70 12.71 9.54 -9.62
C GLY A 70 12.35 8.14 -9.17
N LEU A 71 11.05 7.86 -8.92
CA LEU A 71 10.57 6.53 -8.55
C LEU A 71 10.21 5.73 -9.80
N ASN A 72 10.18 4.40 -9.64
CA ASN A 72 9.81 3.46 -10.70
C ASN A 72 8.71 2.46 -10.28
N ALA A 73 8.09 2.68 -9.13
CA ALA A 73 7.11 1.75 -8.58
C ALA A 73 5.91 2.46 -7.95
N ILE A 74 4.74 1.82 -8.06
CA ILE A 74 3.51 2.16 -7.34
C ILE A 74 3.03 0.90 -6.63
N ASP A 75 2.51 1.08 -5.43
CA ASP A 75 2.12 0.03 -4.51
C ASP A 75 0.60 -0.19 -4.50
N LEU A 76 0.17 -1.43 -4.17
CA LEU A 76 -1.21 -1.80 -3.95
C LEU A 76 -2.11 -1.61 -5.19
N ILE A 77 -1.67 -2.17 -6.32
CA ILE A 77 -2.39 -2.08 -7.60
C ILE A 77 -3.02 -3.42 -7.97
N ALA A 78 -4.30 -3.39 -8.35
CA ALA A 78 -5.04 -4.55 -8.83
C ALA A 78 -4.76 -4.86 -10.31
N PRO A 79 -4.97 -6.11 -10.78
CA PRO A 79 -4.65 -6.54 -12.15
C PRO A 79 -5.25 -5.69 -13.26
N LYS A 80 -6.46 -5.17 -13.06
CA LYS A 80 -7.15 -4.31 -14.04
C LYS A 80 -6.36 -3.04 -14.41
N ASP A 81 -5.52 -2.56 -13.49
CA ASP A 81 -4.79 -1.30 -13.60
C ASP A 81 -3.31 -1.50 -14.02
N TRP A 82 -2.80 -2.76 -14.05
CA TRP A 82 -1.42 -3.06 -14.47
C TRP A 82 -1.05 -2.59 -15.87
N PRO A 83 -1.96 -2.66 -16.90
CA PRO A 83 -1.64 -2.11 -18.22
C PRO A 83 -1.26 -0.63 -18.20
N THR A 84 -1.88 0.17 -17.31
CA THR A 84 -1.52 1.58 -17.12
C THR A 84 -0.08 1.72 -16.60
N LEU A 85 0.30 0.93 -15.59
CA LEU A 85 1.67 0.94 -15.07
C LEU A 85 2.68 0.56 -16.15
N GLN A 86 2.41 -0.52 -16.88
CA GLN A 86 3.29 -1.03 -17.95
C GLN A 86 3.50 0.00 -19.06
N LYS A 87 2.43 0.67 -19.49
CA LYS A 87 2.47 1.77 -20.47
C LYS A 87 3.44 2.88 -20.04
N HIS A 88 3.53 3.17 -18.75
CA HIS A 88 4.42 4.19 -18.19
C HIS A 88 5.80 3.64 -17.77
N GLY A 89 6.07 2.34 -17.91
CA GLY A 89 7.30 1.71 -17.42
C GLY A 89 7.44 1.82 -15.89
N ILE A 90 6.30 1.71 -15.18
CA ILE A 90 6.21 1.65 -13.72
C ILE A 90 5.97 0.20 -13.30
N THR A 91 6.63 -0.27 -12.26
CA THR A 91 6.37 -1.58 -11.68
C THR A 91 5.30 -1.52 -10.58
N CYS A 92 4.58 -2.62 -10.37
CA CYS A 92 3.76 -2.81 -9.19
C CYS A 92 4.65 -3.40 -8.08
N SER A 93 4.92 -2.63 -7.02
CA SER A 93 5.77 -3.08 -5.90
C SER A 93 5.07 -4.05 -4.96
N MET A 94 3.74 -3.94 -4.83
CA MET A 94 2.86 -4.87 -4.13
C MET A 94 1.55 -4.99 -4.89
N CYS A 95 1.18 -6.20 -5.28
CA CYS A 95 -0.04 -6.47 -6.03
C CYS A 95 -1.20 -6.80 -5.10
N TYR A 96 -2.41 -6.39 -5.50
CA TYR A 96 -3.65 -7.00 -5.05
C TYR A 96 -4.05 -8.19 -5.94
N THR A 97 -4.94 -9.04 -5.44
CA THR A 97 -5.69 -9.99 -6.28
C THR A 97 -6.72 -9.26 -7.15
N ALA A 98 -7.36 -9.94 -8.08
CA ALA A 98 -8.50 -9.39 -8.83
C ALA A 98 -9.79 -9.36 -8.00
N GLY A 99 -9.85 -10.15 -6.93
CA GLY A 99 -10.98 -10.26 -6.03
C GLY A 99 -11.07 -9.10 -5.04
N LYS A 100 -12.03 -9.20 -4.13
CA LYS A 100 -12.17 -8.26 -3.01
C LYS A 100 -11.47 -8.85 -1.80
N ILE A 101 -10.18 -8.60 -1.66
CA ILE A 101 -9.45 -8.93 -0.42
C ILE A 101 -10.05 -8.13 0.72
N SER A 102 -10.41 -8.82 1.80
CA SER A 102 -10.89 -8.21 3.03
C SER A 102 -9.79 -8.18 4.09
N LEU A 103 -9.57 -7.01 4.69
CA LEU A 103 -8.68 -6.86 5.85
C LEU A 103 -9.20 -7.65 7.08
N THR A 104 -10.52 -7.75 7.20
CA THR A 104 -11.19 -8.32 8.38
C THR A 104 -11.54 -9.79 8.25
N GLU A 105 -11.52 -10.32 7.01
CA GLU A 105 -11.85 -11.72 6.69
C GLU A 105 -10.70 -12.34 5.91
N GLY A 106 -9.83 -13.07 6.60
CA GLY A 106 -8.57 -13.54 6.04
C GLY A 106 -8.24 -14.98 6.42
N TRP A 107 -6.97 -15.29 6.37
CA TRP A 107 -6.45 -16.66 6.48
C TRP A 107 -6.62 -17.32 7.84
N ASN A 108 -6.94 -16.57 8.91
CA ASN A 108 -7.29 -17.15 10.20
C ASN A 108 -8.66 -17.85 10.22
N ARG A 109 -9.45 -17.73 9.13
CA ARG A 109 -10.82 -18.27 9.02
C ARG A 109 -10.85 -19.49 8.09
N PRO A 110 -10.89 -20.72 8.62
CA PRO A 110 -10.92 -21.94 7.80
C PRO A 110 -12.12 -22.04 6.87
N ASP A 111 -13.26 -21.46 7.24
CA ASP A 111 -14.46 -21.40 6.42
C ASP A 111 -14.28 -20.56 5.13
N LEU A 112 -13.30 -19.64 5.12
CA LEU A 112 -12.96 -18.81 3.96
C LEU A 112 -11.83 -19.42 3.11
N HIS A 113 -11.13 -20.44 3.59
CA HIS A 113 -10.00 -21.04 2.85
C HIS A 113 -10.36 -21.46 1.42
N PRO A 114 -11.50 -22.12 1.14
CA PRO A 114 -11.81 -22.50 -0.25
C PRO A 114 -11.87 -21.30 -1.20
N GLN A 115 -12.46 -20.18 -0.77
CA GLN A 115 -12.54 -18.96 -1.55
C GLN A 115 -11.16 -18.31 -1.71
N LEU A 116 -10.40 -18.15 -0.62
CA LEU A 116 -9.07 -17.54 -0.63
C LEU A 116 -8.09 -18.35 -1.49
N ILE A 117 -8.11 -19.69 -1.36
CA ILE A 117 -7.27 -20.58 -2.18
C ILE A 117 -7.59 -20.42 -3.66
N ALA A 118 -8.86 -20.39 -4.05
CA ALA A 118 -9.26 -20.18 -5.44
C ALA A 118 -8.75 -18.83 -5.96
N GLU A 119 -8.94 -17.75 -5.20
CA GLU A 119 -8.52 -16.39 -5.56
C GLU A 119 -7.00 -16.28 -5.73
N PHE A 120 -6.22 -16.83 -4.79
CA PHE A 120 -4.76 -16.80 -4.87
C PHE A 120 -4.22 -17.75 -5.94
N THR A 121 -4.89 -18.88 -6.21
CA THR A 121 -4.54 -19.79 -7.30
C THR A 121 -4.66 -19.11 -8.67
N GLU A 122 -5.64 -18.23 -8.84
CA GLU A 122 -5.79 -17.41 -10.04
C GLU A 122 -4.77 -16.27 -10.07
N ALA A 123 -4.58 -15.56 -8.95
CA ALA A 123 -3.77 -14.35 -8.89
C ALA A 123 -2.26 -14.63 -9.05
N ILE A 124 -1.73 -15.70 -8.45
CA ILE A 124 -0.29 -15.99 -8.46
C ILE A 124 0.29 -16.08 -9.87
N PRO A 125 -0.27 -16.86 -10.81
CA PRO A 125 0.22 -16.89 -12.19
C PRO A 125 0.10 -15.55 -12.90
N LEU A 126 -0.95 -14.77 -12.64
CA LEU A 126 -1.15 -13.45 -13.26
C LEU A 126 -0.07 -12.46 -12.82
N VAL A 127 0.29 -12.45 -11.52
CA VAL A 127 1.38 -11.61 -10.98
C VAL A 127 2.70 -11.95 -11.66
N ALA A 128 3.03 -13.23 -11.79
CA ALA A 128 4.24 -13.69 -12.45
C ALA A 128 4.28 -13.33 -13.95
N GLN A 129 3.16 -13.53 -14.67
CA GLN A 129 3.04 -13.20 -16.10
C GLN A 129 3.18 -11.69 -16.35
N ALA A 130 2.70 -10.85 -15.42
CA ALA A 130 2.89 -9.40 -15.48
C ALA A 130 4.33 -8.94 -15.17
N GLY A 131 5.21 -9.86 -14.76
CA GLY A 131 6.59 -9.56 -14.36
C GLY A 131 6.72 -9.00 -12.95
N TYR A 132 5.67 -9.12 -12.12
CA TYR A 132 5.65 -8.68 -10.72
C TYR A 132 5.99 -9.84 -9.78
N LYS A 133 6.23 -9.53 -8.50
CA LYS A 133 6.73 -10.54 -7.54
C LYS A 133 5.93 -10.63 -6.25
N ASN A 134 5.35 -9.53 -5.79
CA ASN A 134 4.76 -9.45 -4.46
C ASN A 134 3.24 -9.43 -4.55
N LEU A 135 2.59 -10.25 -3.74
CA LEU A 135 1.13 -10.34 -3.65
C LEU A 135 0.71 -10.29 -2.17
N ILE A 136 -0.09 -9.28 -1.82
CA ILE A 136 -0.51 -9.05 -0.45
C ILE A 136 -1.57 -10.05 0.01
N CYS A 137 -1.55 -10.38 1.31
CA CYS A 137 -2.61 -11.12 1.99
C CYS A 137 -2.81 -10.60 3.42
N PHE A 138 -3.93 -11.00 4.02
CA PHE A 138 -4.33 -10.55 5.36
C PHE A 138 -4.71 -11.72 6.27
N SER A 139 -4.41 -11.57 7.56
CA SER A 139 -4.77 -12.59 8.55
C SER A 139 -6.28 -12.63 8.84
N GLY A 140 -6.93 -11.48 8.78
CA GLY A 140 -8.31 -11.29 9.24
C GLY A 140 -8.40 -10.93 10.72
N ASN A 141 -9.61 -10.62 11.20
CA ASN A 141 -9.90 -10.30 12.58
C ASN A 141 -10.03 -11.56 13.42
N ARG A 142 -9.69 -11.46 14.70
CA ARG A 142 -9.77 -12.57 15.69
C ARG A 142 -11.20 -13.07 15.88
N LYS A 143 -12.17 -12.18 16.02
CA LYS A 143 -13.56 -12.52 16.35
C LYS A 143 -13.65 -13.48 17.55
N GLY A 144 -12.83 -13.20 18.58
CA GLY A 144 -12.72 -14.03 19.79
C GLY A 144 -11.78 -15.24 19.69
N MET A 145 -11.14 -15.47 18.56
CA MET A 145 -10.15 -16.53 18.36
C MET A 145 -8.84 -16.18 19.06
N ASP A 146 -8.22 -17.14 19.73
CA ASP A 146 -6.90 -16.98 20.34
C ASP A 146 -5.77 -17.01 19.28
N ASP A 147 -4.60 -16.47 19.66
CA ASP A 147 -3.45 -16.34 18.76
C ASP A 147 -2.94 -17.70 18.24
N THR A 148 -2.98 -18.75 19.06
CA THR A 148 -2.51 -20.09 18.68
C THR A 148 -3.42 -20.73 17.63
N THR A 149 -4.73 -20.66 17.86
CA THR A 149 -5.74 -21.15 16.91
C THR A 149 -5.67 -20.39 15.59
N GLY A 150 -5.57 -19.05 15.64
CA GLY A 150 -5.45 -18.23 14.46
C GLY A 150 -4.19 -18.51 13.65
N LEU A 151 -3.06 -18.69 14.32
CA LEU A 151 -1.80 -19.08 13.69
C LEU A 151 -1.92 -20.43 12.95
N LYS A 152 -2.45 -21.45 13.64
CA LYS A 152 -2.67 -22.78 13.07
C LYS A 152 -3.58 -22.73 11.83
N ASN A 153 -4.63 -21.93 11.89
CA ASN A 153 -5.55 -21.75 10.77
C ASN A 153 -4.85 -21.07 9.57
N CYS A 154 -4.12 -19.98 9.80
CA CYS A 154 -3.34 -19.32 8.75
C CYS A 154 -2.34 -20.28 8.09
N VAL A 155 -1.61 -21.06 8.88
CA VAL A 155 -0.68 -22.08 8.37
C VAL A 155 -1.40 -23.10 7.49
N ALA A 156 -2.54 -23.62 7.93
CA ALA A 156 -3.30 -24.64 7.20
C ALA A 156 -3.81 -24.15 5.85
N GLY A 157 -4.29 -22.91 5.78
CA GLY A 157 -4.77 -22.30 4.54
C GLY A 157 -3.64 -21.94 3.60
N LEU A 158 -2.66 -21.18 4.09
CA LEU A 158 -1.55 -20.68 3.28
C LEU A 158 -0.68 -21.80 2.70
N LYS A 159 -0.44 -22.89 3.44
CA LYS A 159 0.30 -24.05 2.93
C LYS A 159 -0.23 -24.59 1.61
N GLN A 160 -1.51 -24.44 1.33
CA GLN A 160 -2.12 -24.98 0.12
C GLN A 160 -1.75 -24.17 -1.13
N ILE A 161 -1.38 -22.89 -1.00
CA ILE A 161 -0.98 -22.03 -2.13
C ILE A 161 0.55 -21.87 -2.25
N MET A 162 1.33 -22.24 -1.23
CA MET A 162 2.79 -22.07 -1.27
C MET A 162 3.49 -22.81 -2.42
N PRO A 163 3.15 -24.08 -2.76
CA PRO A 163 3.78 -24.75 -3.91
C PRO A 163 3.59 -23.99 -5.23
N LEU A 164 2.42 -23.35 -5.40
CA LEU A 164 2.16 -22.56 -6.59
C LEU A 164 2.94 -21.24 -6.58
N ALA A 165 3.00 -20.56 -5.41
CA ALA A 165 3.80 -19.35 -5.23
C ALA A 165 5.29 -19.60 -5.52
N GLU A 166 5.84 -20.69 -5.00
CA GLU A 166 7.23 -21.11 -5.24
C GLU A 166 7.48 -21.43 -6.73
N LYS A 167 6.59 -22.19 -7.38
CA LYS A 167 6.67 -22.51 -8.80
C LYS A 167 6.74 -21.27 -9.69
N HIS A 168 6.00 -20.21 -9.33
CA HIS A 168 5.92 -18.97 -10.09
C HIS A 168 6.89 -17.89 -9.62
N GLY A 169 7.64 -18.11 -8.52
CA GLY A 169 8.54 -17.13 -7.94
C GLY A 169 7.82 -15.90 -7.35
N VAL A 170 6.53 -16.04 -7.01
CA VAL A 170 5.71 -14.99 -6.38
C VAL A 170 5.86 -15.08 -4.87
N ILE A 171 6.03 -13.95 -4.21
CA ILE A 171 6.13 -13.84 -2.75
C ILE A 171 4.79 -13.38 -2.20
N ILE A 172 4.15 -14.23 -1.40
CA ILE A 172 2.94 -13.88 -0.66
C ILE A 172 3.38 -13.10 0.58
N GLN A 173 2.79 -11.93 0.80
CA GLN A 173 3.17 -11.07 1.92
C GLN A 173 1.99 -10.74 2.81
N MET A 174 2.06 -11.16 4.07
CA MET A 174 1.05 -10.79 5.06
C MET A 174 1.40 -9.46 5.70
N GLU A 175 0.47 -8.53 5.63
CA GLU A 175 0.64 -7.22 6.24
C GLU A 175 0.33 -7.27 7.73
N LEU A 176 1.18 -6.57 8.51
CA LEU A 176 1.04 -6.37 9.94
C LEU A 176 0.33 -5.06 10.23
N PHE A 177 -0.76 -5.11 10.99
CA PHE A 177 -1.51 -3.92 11.38
C PHE A 177 -1.53 -3.70 12.89
N ASN A 178 -1.69 -2.44 13.32
CA ASN A 178 -1.95 -2.17 14.72
C ASN A 178 -3.41 -2.46 15.08
N SER A 179 -3.61 -3.18 16.20
CA SER A 179 -4.93 -3.45 16.77
C SER A 179 -5.32 -2.43 17.85
N LYS A 180 -4.41 -1.55 18.26
CA LYS A 180 -4.68 -0.55 19.30
C LYS A 180 -5.58 0.58 18.83
N ILE A 181 -5.39 1.07 17.61
CA ILE A 181 -6.04 2.28 17.08
C ILE A 181 -6.85 1.98 15.83
N ASP A 182 -6.21 1.52 14.73
CA ASP A 182 -6.79 1.56 13.39
C ASP A 182 -7.56 0.28 13.02
N HIS A 183 -7.01 -0.89 13.37
CA HIS A 183 -7.56 -2.18 12.94
C HIS A 183 -7.88 -3.07 14.16
N LYS A 184 -8.79 -2.60 15.00
CA LYS A 184 -9.20 -3.32 16.20
C LYS A 184 -9.55 -4.77 15.84
N ASP A 185 -9.07 -5.70 16.70
CA ASP A 185 -9.30 -7.13 16.54
C ASP A 185 -8.50 -7.82 15.41
N TYR A 186 -7.63 -7.12 14.67
CA TYR A 186 -6.79 -7.75 13.64
C TYR A 186 -5.84 -8.80 14.26
N MET A 187 -5.68 -9.95 13.60
CA MET A 187 -4.93 -11.10 14.16
C MET A 187 -3.41 -10.89 14.08
N ALA A 188 -2.87 -10.52 12.94
CA ALA A 188 -1.43 -10.34 12.73
C ALA A 188 -0.97 -8.94 13.19
N ASP A 189 -1.13 -8.67 14.48
CA ASP A 189 -0.83 -7.38 15.10
C ASP A 189 0.48 -7.36 15.90
N LYS A 190 1.26 -8.46 15.84
CA LYS A 190 2.55 -8.61 16.53
C LYS A 190 3.59 -9.26 15.62
N SER A 191 4.78 -8.67 15.57
CA SER A 191 5.90 -9.20 14.79
C SER A 191 6.26 -10.62 15.18
N ALA A 192 6.31 -10.96 16.47
CA ALA A 192 6.65 -12.29 16.95
C ALA A 192 5.67 -13.37 16.46
N TRP A 193 4.36 -13.06 16.45
CA TRP A 193 3.33 -13.98 15.95
C TRP A 193 3.49 -14.21 14.44
N ALA A 194 3.73 -13.16 13.68
CA ALA A 194 3.86 -13.24 12.23
C ALA A 194 5.18 -13.92 11.81
N VAL A 195 6.27 -13.70 12.54
CA VAL A 195 7.54 -14.43 12.35
C VAL A 195 7.36 -15.93 12.59
N GLU A 196 6.58 -16.29 13.61
CA GLU A 196 6.26 -17.70 13.87
C GLU A 196 5.43 -18.31 12.72
N LEU A 197 4.50 -17.56 12.13
CA LEU A 197 3.78 -17.97 10.91
C LEU A 197 4.76 -18.27 9.76
N CYS A 198 5.73 -17.40 9.51
CA CYS A 198 6.76 -17.64 8.49
C CYS A 198 7.54 -18.93 8.76
N LYS A 199 7.95 -19.16 10.01
CA LYS A 199 8.69 -20.38 10.41
C LYS A 199 7.89 -21.65 10.19
N GLN A 200 6.59 -21.64 10.56
CA GLN A 200 5.73 -22.82 10.39
C GLN A 200 5.35 -23.10 8.93
N LEU A 201 5.26 -22.07 8.10
CA LEU A 201 5.10 -22.23 6.65
C LEU A 201 6.36 -22.79 6.01
N GLY A 202 7.53 -22.35 6.45
CA GLY A 202 8.84 -22.86 5.98
C GLY A 202 9.14 -22.53 4.51
N SER A 203 8.37 -21.65 3.87
CA SER A 203 8.52 -21.29 2.48
C SER A 203 9.32 -19.98 2.32
N PRO A 204 10.31 -19.91 1.43
CA PRO A 204 10.99 -18.65 1.11
C PRO A 204 10.06 -17.65 0.38
N ASN A 205 8.97 -18.14 -0.18
CA ASN A 205 7.97 -17.34 -0.92
C ASN A 205 6.82 -16.84 -0.03
N PHE A 206 6.94 -16.98 1.29
CA PHE A 206 6.08 -16.29 2.25
C PHE A 206 6.92 -15.33 3.09
N LYS A 207 6.52 -14.07 3.10
CA LYS A 207 7.15 -12.99 3.84
C LYS A 207 6.11 -12.12 4.53
N LEU A 208 6.58 -11.13 5.27
CA LEU A 208 5.76 -10.14 5.93
C LEU A 208 5.95 -8.78 5.26
N LEU A 209 4.87 -8.06 5.09
CA LEU A 209 4.88 -6.63 4.88
C LEU A 209 4.92 -5.99 6.27
N TYR A 210 6.05 -5.39 6.60
CA TYR A 210 6.27 -4.71 7.88
C TYR A 210 5.89 -3.23 7.72
N ASP A 211 4.68 -2.87 8.16
CA ASP A 211 4.26 -1.48 8.21
C ASP A 211 4.82 -0.81 9.47
N ILE A 212 5.77 0.09 9.26
CA ILE A 212 6.48 0.79 10.33
C ILE A 212 5.54 1.63 11.19
N TYR A 213 4.54 2.27 10.57
CA TYR A 213 3.53 3.04 11.29
C TYR A 213 2.73 2.14 12.25
N HIS A 214 2.22 1.04 11.74
CA HIS A 214 1.42 0.12 12.53
C HIS A 214 2.23 -0.52 13.65
N MET A 215 3.44 -0.93 13.38
CA MET A 215 4.28 -1.61 14.38
C MET A 215 4.84 -0.64 15.42
N GLN A 216 5.09 0.62 15.08
CA GLN A 216 5.42 1.64 16.08
C GLN A 216 4.30 1.77 17.12
N ILE A 217 3.05 1.84 16.68
CA ILE A 217 1.88 1.96 17.57
C ILE A 217 1.72 0.72 18.47
N ASN A 218 1.88 -0.47 17.91
CA ASN A 218 1.66 -1.71 18.68
C ASN A 218 2.83 -2.12 19.56
N GLU A 219 4.05 -2.03 19.06
CA GLU A 219 5.22 -2.64 19.69
C GLU A 219 6.33 -1.62 20.00
N GLY A 220 6.55 -0.64 19.13
CA GLY A 220 7.73 0.22 19.20
C GLY A 220 9.00 -0.53 18.83
N ASP A 221 10.17 -0.01 19.25
CA ASP A 221 11.50 -0.61 19.05
C ASP A 221 11.75 -1.14 17.62
N VAL A 222 11.28 -0.35 16.64
CA VAL A 222 11.21 -0.70 15.20
C VAL A 222 12.58 -1.13 14.66
N ILE A 223 13.64 -0.41 15.00
CA ILE A 223 14.98 -0.68 14.46
C ILE A 223 15.50 -2.05 14.91
N ARG A 224 15.33 -2.40 16.18
CA ARG A 224 15.74 -3.73 16.69
C ARG A 224 14.92 -4.82 16.03
N THR A 225 13.60 -4.66 15.97
CA THR A 225 12.70 -5.62 15.33
C THR A 225 13.07 -5.87 13.87
N ILE A 226 13.41 -4.81 13.10
CA ILE A 226 13.91 -4.93 11.72
C ILE A 226 15.21 -5.73 11.67
N LYS A 227 16.21 -5.36 12.49
CA LYS A 227 17.52 -6.02 12.47
C LYS A 227 17.46 -7.51 12.83
N GLU A 228 16.65 -7.88 13.82
CA GLU A 228 16.51 -9.25 14.30
C GLU A 228 15.67 -10.13 13.36
N ASN A 229 14.73 -9.55 12.61
CA ASN A 229 13.74 -10.31 11.83
C ASN A 229 13.77 -10.02 10.32
N HIS A 230 14.75 -9.27 9.82
CA HIS A 230 14.83 -8.83 8.42
C HIS A 230 14.65 -9.97 7.39
N GLN A 231 15.09 -11.18 7.69
CA GLN A 231 14.94 -12.33 6.79
C GLN A 231 13.48 -12.71 6.53
N TYR A 232 12.54 -12.26 7.38
CA TYR A 232 11.10 -12.50 7.23
C TYR A 232 10.37 -11.31 6.58
N PHE A 233 10.99 -10.11 6.50
CA PHE A 233 10.37 -8.92 5.95
C PHE A 233 10.68 -8.79 4.46
N GLY A 234 9.63 -8.80 3.64
CA GLY A 234 9.73 -8.72 2.18
C GLY A 234 9.30 -7.38 1.61
N HIS A 235 8.65 -6.53 2.42
CA HIS A 235 8.18 -5.20 2.03
C HIS A 235 8.02 -4.30 3.25
N TYR A 236 8.09 -2.98 3.05
CA TYR A 236 7.92 -2.01 4.12
C TYR A 236 6.92 -0.92 3.71
N HIS A 237 6.02 -0.55 4.63
CA HIS A 237 5.21 0.66 4.55
C HIS A 237 5.65 1.69 5.57
N THR A 238 5.39 2.97 5.26
CA THR A 238 5.81 4.11 6.08
C THR A 238 4.70 5.14 6.21
N ALA A 239 4.50 5.66 7.42
CA ALA A 239 3.69 6.85 7.68
C ALA A 239 4.11 7.50 9.00
N GLY A 240 3.74 8.76 9.20
CA GLY A 240 4.01 9.48 10.46
C GLY A 240 3.14 8.99 11.61
N VAL A 241 3.74 8.83 12.78
CA VAL A 241 3.04 8.51 14.04
C VAL A 241 3.08 9.74 14.93
N PRO A 242 1.94 10.17 15.51
CA PRO A 242 0.59 9.63 15.39
C PRO A 242 -0.10 10.08 14.09
N GLY A 243 -1.24 9.44 13.77
CA GLY A 243 -2.23 9.92 12.82
C GLY A 243 -2.08 9.44 11.38
N ARG A 244 -1.02 8.67 11.03
CA ARG A 244 -0.76 8.15 9.67
C ARG A 244 -0.61 9.25 8.61
N HIS A 245 0.01 10.37 9.01
CA HIS A 245 0.20 11.55 8.17
C HIS A 245 1.63 11.64 7.64
N GLU A 246 2.03 12.84 7.22
CA GLU A 246 3.30 13.14 6.57
C GLU A 246 4.51 12.66 7.38
N ILE A 247 5.57 12.30 6.66
CA ILE A 247 6.89 12.01 7.24
C ILE A 247 7.69 13.31 7.28
N ASP A 248 7.54 14.05 8.37
CA ASP A 248 8.25 15.30 8.63
C ASP A 248 8.51 15.48 10.14
N GLU A 249 8.76 16.70 10.58
CA GLU A 249 9.04 17.03 11.97
C GLU A 249 7.82 17.00 12.91
N SER A 250 6.61 16.80 12.38
CA SER A 250 5.37 16.73 13.17
C SER A 250 5.08 15.35 13.77
N GLN A 251 5.93 14.35 13.49
CA GLN A 251 5.74 12.96 13.90
C GLN A 251 6.95 12.42 14.69
N GLU A 252 6.77 11.31 15.41
CA GLU A 252 7.74 10.84 16.42
C GLU A 252 8.87 9.93 15.89
N LEU A 253 8.75 9.36 14.66
CA LEU A 253 9.71 8.40 14.10
C LEU A 253 10.90 9.12 13.45
N TYR A 254 12.12 8.72 13.81
CA TYR A 254 13.31 9.21 13.12
C TYR A 254 13.62 8.32 11.89
N TYR A 255 12.89 8.53 10.81
CA TYR A 255 12.96 7.74 9.58
C TYR A 255 14.38 7.57 9.00
N PRO A 256 15.28 8.57 9.01
CA PRO A 256 16.64 8.35 8.51
C PRO A 256 17.40 7.23 9.23
N ALA A 257 17.20 7.02 10.53
CA ALA A 257 17.81 5.91 11.25
C ALA A 257 17.16 4.56 10.90
N ILE A 258 15.84 4.55 10.76
CA ILE A 258 15.09 3.35 10.35
C ILE A 258 15.52 2.89 8.94
N MET A 259 15.61 3.82 7.99
CA MET A 259 16.03 3.53 6.62
C MET A 259 17.48 3.00 6.56
N ARG A 260 18.41 3.58 7.35
CA ARG A 260 19.76 3.03 7.46
C ARG A 260 19.75 1.60 8.02
N ALA A 261 18.94 1.32 9.02
CA ALA A 261 18.80 -0.04 9.55
C ALA A 261 18.30 -1.02 8.47
N ILE A 262 17.32 -0.62 7.65
CA ILE A 262 16.84 -1.44 6.52
C ILE A 262 17.98 -1.67 5.51
N VAL A 263 18.72 -0.63 5.13
CA VAL A 263 19.87 -0.75 4.19
C VAL A 263 20.97 -1.69 4.74
N GLU A 264 21.26 -1.59 6.04
CA GLU A 264 22.27 -2.43 6.71
C GLU A 264 21.92 -3.92 6.69
N THR A 265 20.63 -4.29 6.57
CA THR A 265 20.21 -5.70 6.42
C THR A 265 20.50 -6.28 5.03
N GLY A 266 20.91 -5.45 4.07
CA GLY A 266 21.09 -5.85 2.67
C GLY A 266 19.78 -5.89 1.87
N TYR A 267 18.67 -5.37 2.40
CA TYR A 267 17.35 -5.34 1.76
C TYR A 267 17.38 -4.68 0.38
N LYS A 268 16.71 -5.29 -0.60
CA LYS A 268 16.63 -4.83 -2.00
C LYS A 268 15.20 -4.71 -2.52
N GLY A 269 14.21 -4.95 -1.67
CA GLY A 269 12.81 -4.74 -2.01
C GLY A 269 12.40 -3.27 -1.98
N TYR A 270 11.10 -3.00 -1.91
CA TYR A 270 10.56 -1.64 -1.92
C TYR A 270 10.18 -1.18 -0.52
N VAL A 271 10.29 0.13 -0.31
CA VAL A 271 9.74 0.87 0.82
C VAL A 271 8.70 1.84 0.27
N ALA A 272 7.43 1.61 0.59
CA ALA A 272 6.33 2.40 0.05
C ALA A 272 5.84 3.46 1.04
N GLN A 273 5.62 4.67 0.53
CA GLN A 273 4.99 5.76 1.26
C GLN A 273 3.49 5.49 1.35
N GLU A 274 2.97 5.27 2.57
CA GLU A 274 1.56 4.94 2.79
C GLU A 274 0.86 5.90 3.76
N TYR A 275 1.42 7.06 3.99
CA TYR A 275 0.79 8.07 4.80
C TYR A 275 -0.39 8.75 4.07
N ILE A 276 -1.34 9.27 4.84
CA ILE A 276 -2.49 10.02 4.34
C ILE A 276 -2.12 11.51 4.30
N PRO A 277 -1.95 12.10 3.09
CA PRO A 277 -1.54 13.49 2.98
C PRO A 277 -2.62 14.45 3.50
N THR A 278 -2.20 15.42 4.34
CA THR A 278 -3.08 16.43 4.95
C THR A 278 -3.14 17.74 4.17
N GLY A 279 -2.25 17.92 3.19
CA GLY A 279 -2.21 19.11 2.35
C GLY A 279 -3.58 19.43 1.73
N LYS A 280 -3.95 20.71 1.68
CA LYS A 280 -5.24 21.17 1.15
C LYS A 280 -5.28 21.18 -0.38
N THR A 281 -4.12 21.29 -1.01
CA THR A 281 -3.97 21.32 -2.46
C THR A 281 -3.11 20.16 -2.93
N ASP A 282 -3.27 19.74 -4.18
CA ASP A 282 -2.44 18.70 -4.79
C ASP A 282 -0.96 19.08 -4.78
N LYS A 283 -0.64 20.37 -4.94
CA LYS A 283 0.72 20.89 -4.86
C LYS A 283 1.33 20.66 -3.47
N GLU A 284 0.60 20.90 -2.40
CA GLU A 284 1.05 20.65 -1.02
C GLU A 284 1.26 19.15 -0.78
N LYS A 285 0.33 18.31 -1.21
CA LYS A 285 0.44 16.84 -1.10
C LYS A 285 1.65 16.28 -1.85
N VAL A 286 1.90 16.78 -3.06
CA VAL A 286 3.08 16.41 -3.87
C VAL A 286 4.37 16.88 -3.23
N ALA A 287 4.40 18.10 -2.68
CA ALA A 287 5.56 18.61 -1.95
C ALA A 287 5.86 17.77 -0.70
N ALA A 288 4.83 17.34 0.03
CA ALA A 288 4.95 16.44 1.16
C ALA A 288 5.54 15.07 0.74
N LEU A 289 5.09 14.51 -0.40
CA LEU A 289 5.64 13.27 -0.92
C LEU A 289 7.13 13.40 -1.27
N LYS A 290 7.50 14.47 -1.94
CA LYS A 290 8.91 14.77 -2.25
C LYS A 290 9.75 14.87 -0.98
N LYS A 291 9.25 15.56 0.07
CA LYS A 291 9.90 15.68 1.38
C LYS A 291 10.05 14.31 2.06
N ALA A 292 8.99 13.51 2.10
CA ALA A 292 9.02 12.17 2.70
C ALA A 292 10.05 11.24 2.03
N ILE A 293 10.07 11.23 0.69
CA ILE A 293 11.07 10.49 -0.08
C ILE A 293 12.49 10.97 0.27
N SER A 294 12.72 12.29 0.30
CA SER A 294 14.03 12.86 0.63
C SER A 294 14.50 12.49 2.04
N ILE A 295 13.60 12.44 3.03
CA ILE A 295 13.90 12.03 4.41
C ILE A 295 14.26 10.53 4.47
N CYS A 296 13.58 9.71 3.68
CA CYS A 296 13.79 8.26 3.62
C CYS A 296 14.96 7.85 2.70
N ASP A 297 15.48 8.72 1.87
CA ASP A 297 16.59 8.43 0.95
C ASP A 297 17.94 8.65 1.66
N VAL A 298 18.58 7.59 2.17
CA VAL A 298 19.75 7.63 3.07
C VAL A 298 21.06 7.17 2.41
#